data_0bb18040605b9e20c4a199b2d2dff491
#
_entry.id   0bb18040605b9e20c4a199b2d2dff491
#
_cell.length_a   1.000
_cell.length_b   1.000
_cell.length_c   1.000
_cell.angle_alpha   90.00
_cell.angle_beta   90.00
_cell.angle_gamma   90.00
#
_symmetry.space_group_name_H-M   'P 1'
#
loop_
_entity.id
_entity.type
_entity.pdbx_description
1 polymer ?
#
loop_
_entity_poly.entity_id
_entity_poly.type
_entity_poly.pdbx_seq_one_letter_code
_entity_poly.pdbx_strand_id
1 'polypeptide(L)'
;MRMRRREFITLIGGVFAAWPRTAHAQPAGPSAGYKIEPEYTKTSPDGAITVEQYLNKTTDDYKWQFWVRRQGTLTLLDPELADYPAGFLFTHDRKWIVRGQKTGSGEATLYLYRLAPQGNAPPIRTPLGDLAWAFMKTRPDWRKIAKKPEYHESAGLLEGLEENYRSLGVDWPANRYILVTLYADADVKGRKPMQTSVVHGWRCRYDLQTGKFDVPALFSDHNAKAVVPKSPGDL
;
A
#
# COMPACT_ATOMS: atom_id res chain seq x y z
N MET A 1 -5.74 44.21 -9.86
CA MET A 1 -4.40 43.65 -10.05
C MET A 1 -4.57 42.16 -10.35
N ARG A 2 -4.46 41.74 -11.62
CA ARG A 2 -4.73 40.32 -12.03
C ARG A 2 -3.39 39.59 -12.07
N MET A 3 -3.16 38.70 -11.11
CA MET A 3 -1.98 37.84 -11.05
C MET A 3 -2.07 36.79 -12.17
N ARG A 4 -1.06 36.73 -13.03
CA ARG A 4 -1.00 35.83 -14.20
C ARG A 4 -0.64 34.41 -13.74
N ARG A 5 -1.43 33.45 -14.19
CA ARG A 5 -1.39 31.99 -13.92
C ARG A 5 -0.12 31.23 -14.39
N ARG A 6 1.01 31.88 -14.59
CA ARG A 6 2.20 31.27 -15.23
C ARG A 6 3.41 31.05 -14.31
N GLU A 7 3.34 31.42 -13.03
CA GLU A 7 4.51 31.32 -12.12
C GLU A 7 4.46 30.17 -11.11
N PHE A 8 3.50 29.23 -11.22
CA PHE A 8 3.32 28.17 -10.23
C PHE A 8 3.91 26.80 -10.64
N ILE A 9 4.61 26.70 -11.77
CA ILE A 9 5.11 25.40 -12.29
C ILE A 9 6.63 25.20 -12.07
N THR A 10 7.37 26.19 -11.57
CA THR A 10 8.84 26.11 -11.48
C THR A 10 9.40 25.84 -10.08
N LEU A 11 8.57 25.48 -9.09
CA LEU A 11 8.99 25.29 -7.69
C LEU A 11 8.84 23.87 -7.14
N ILE A 12 8.66 22.85 -8.01
CA ILE A 12 8.69 21.41 -7.62
C ILE A 12 9.98 20.73 -8.07
N GLY A 13 10.99 21.52 -8.45
CA GLY A 13 12.34 21.05 -8.73
C GLY A 13 13.27 21.32 -7.55
N GLY A 14 13.46 20.32 -6.67
CA GLY A 14 14.71 20.24 -5.90
C GLY A 14 14.77 21.00 -4.59
N VAL A 15 14.06 20.59 -3.57
CA VAL A 15 14.58 20.67 -2.20
C VAL A 15 14.29 19.31 -1.54
N PHE A 16 15.16 18.34 -1.75
CA PHE A 16 15.42 17.36 -0.71
C PHE A 16 16.11 18.11 0.43
N ALA A 17 15.34 18.88 1.20
CA ALA A 17 15.77 19.34 2.48
C ALA A 17 16.10 18.06 3.27
N ALA A 18 17.40 17.86 3.53
CA ALA A 18 17.87 16.89 4.49
C ALA A 18 17.32 17.35 5.85
N TRP A 19 16.09 16.92 6.15
CA TRP A 19 15.59 17.01 7.52
C TRP A 19 16.59 16.23 8.38
N PRO A 20 17.10 16.83 9.46
CA PRO A 20 17.91 16.09 10.41
C PRO A 20 17.03 14.95 10.90
N ARG A 21 17.31 13.73 10.40
CA ARG A 21 16.76 12.52 10.99
C ARG A 21 17.37 12.47 12.37
N THR A 22 16.63 12.89 13.39
CA THR A 22 16.92 12.47 14.74
C THR A 22 16.94 10.96 14.67
N ALA A 23 18.13 10.39 14.73
CA ALA A 23 18.31 8.95 14.82
C ALA A 23 17.77 8.57 16.20
N HIS A 24 16.47 8.36 16.30
CA HIS A 24 15.90 7.68 17.46
C HIS A 24 16.54 6.30 17.47
N ALA A 25 17.23 5.98 18.55
CA ALA A 25 17.80 4.65 18.75
C ALA A 25 16.63 3.65 18.55
N GLN A 26 16.81 2.76 17.56
CA GLN A 26 15.80 1.76 17.28
C GLN A 26 15.64 0.87 18.51
N PRO A 27 14.41 0.52 18.94
CA PRO A 27 14.23 -0.40 20.07
C PRO A 27 14.97 -1.71 19.79
N ALA A 28 15.59 -2.26 20.81
CA ALA A 28 16.36 -3.51 20.70
C ALA A 28 15.47 -4.75 20.46
N GLY A 29 14.16 -4.61 20.55
CA GLY A 29 13.17 -5.67 20.36
C GLY A 29 11.74 -5.17 20.60
N PRO A 30 10.75 -6.07 20.52
CA PRO A 30 9.35 -5.77 20.77
C PRO A 30 9.13 -5.18 22.18
N SER A 31 8.17 -4.28 22.29
CA SER A 31 7.82 -3.67 23.57
C SER A 31 7.34 -4.71 24.58
N ALA A 32 7.48 -4.40 25.87
CA ALA A 32 6.98 -5.26 26.94
C ALA A 32 5.49 -5.56 26.74
N GLY A 33 5.09 -6.81 26.96
CA GLY A 33 3.68 -7.25 26.77
C GLY A 33 3.37 -7.75 25.35
N TYR A 34 4.22 -7.49 24.37
CA TYR A 34 4.04 -8.03 23.02
C TYR A 34 4.60 -9.46 22.92
N LYS A 35 3.81 -10.36 22.36
CA LYS A 35 4.19 -11.76 22.12
C LYS A 35 4.12 -12.06 20.63
N ILE A 36 5.07 -12.85 20.15
CA ILE A 36 5.05 -13.31 18.76
C ILE A 36 3.82 -14.20 18.52
N GLU A 37 3.18 -14.00 17.38
CA GLU A 37 2.11 -14.84 16.86
C GLU A 37 2.65 -15.62 15.65
N PRO A 38 3.10 -16.87 15.85
CA PRO A 38 3.82 -17.64 14.82
C PRO A 38 3.00 -17.87 13.56
N GLU A 39 1.68 -18.01 13.68
CA GLU A 39 0.75 -18.24 12.57
C GLU A 39 0.71 -17.08 11.56
N TYR A 40 1.03 -15.87 12.00
CA TYR A 40 1.11 -14.67 11.15
C TYR A 40 2.54 -14.38 10.67
N THR A 41 3.53 -15.16 11.10
CA THR A 41 4.91 -14.98 10.66
C THR A 41 5.06 -15.35 9.20
N LYS A 42 5.77 -14.51 8.42
CA LYS A 42 6.00 -14.74 7.00
C LYS A 42 7.49 -14.74 6.69
N THR A 43 7.95 -15.81 6.07
CA THR A 43 9.36 -15.97 5.67
C THR A 43 9.49 -15.84 4.15
N SER A 44 10.56 -15.20 3.69
CA SER A 44 10.91 -15.15 2.27
C SER A 44 11.15 -16.55 1.70
N PRO A 45 10.96 -16.79 0.39
CA PRO A 45 11.08 -18.12 -0.21
C PRO A 45 12.42 -18.83 0.05
N ASP A 46 13.49 -18.06 0.23
CA ASP A 46 14.83 -18.57 0.50
C ASP A 46 15.19 -18.65 1.99
N GLY A 47 14.26 -18.32 2.88
CA GLY A 47 14.46 -18.34 4.33
C GLY A 47 15.32 -17.21 4.90
N ALA A 48 15.81 -16.28 4.07
CA ALA A 48 16.79 -15.28 4.51
C ALA A 48 16.19 -14.12 5.30
N ILE A 49 14.90 -13.86 5.12
CA ILE A 49 14.16 -12.76 5.76
C ILE A 49 12.87 -13.31 6.34
N THR A 50 12.58 -12.95 7.59
CA THR A 50 11.31 -13.29 8.24
C THR A 50 10.67 -12.01 8.78
N VAL A 51 9.39 -11.79 8.47
CA VAL A 51 8.58 -10.79 9.14
C VAL A 51 7.84 -11.47 10.27
N GLU A 52 8.14 -11.05 11.49
CA GLU A 52 7.51 -11.52 12.72
C GLU A 52 6.43 -10.50 13.14
N GLN A 53 5.28 -11.00 13.53
CA GLN A 53 4.16 -10.19 13.99
C GLN A 53 3.95 -10.43 15.49
N TYR A 54 3.94 -9.36 16.24
CA TYR A 54 3.81 -9.39 17.70
C TYR A 54 2.52 -8.71 18.11
N LEU A 55 1.75 -9.37 18.94
CA LEU A 55 0.47 -8.90 19.45
C LEU A 55 0.57 -8.57 20.94
N ASN A 56 0.05 -7.42 21.33
CA ASN A 56 -0.23 -7.11 22.73
C ASN A 56 -1.68 -7.50 23.06
N LYS A 57 -1.84 -8.49 23.97
CA LYS A 57 -3.14 -8.98 24.44
C LYS A 57 -3.47 -8.47 25.85
N THR A 58 -2.66 -7.59 26.42
CA THR A 58 -2.83 -7.12 27.80
C THR A 58 -3.84 -6.00 27.97
N THR A 59 -4.30 -5.44 26.87
CA THR A 59 -5.32 -4.38 26.83
C THR A 59 -6.50 -4.84 25.98
N ASP A 60 -7.70 -4.26 26.20
CA ASP A 60 -8.87 -4.51 25.36
C ASP A 60 -8.68 -4.02 23.91
N ASP A 61 -7.64 -3.21 23.69
CA ASP A 61 -7.27 -2.66 22.40
C ASP A 61 -6.05 -3.44 21.86
N TYR A 62 -6.32 -4.50 21.10
CA TYR A 62 -5.29 -5.32 20.49
C TYR A 62 -4.46 -4.50 19.49
N LYS A 63 -3.12 -4.44 19.73
CA LYS A 63 -2.20 -3.74 18.83
C LYS A 63 -1.10 -4.67 18.35
N TRP A 64 -0.75 -4.51 17.09
CA TRP A 64 0.27 -5.30 16.42
C TRP A 64 1.53 -4.48 16.18
N GLN A 65 2.69 -5.13 16.36
CA GLN A 65 4.01 -4.65 15.92
C GLN A 65 4.56 -5.59 14.85
N PHE A 66 5.27 -5.03 13.88
CA PHE A 66 5.89 -5.78 12.79
C PHE A 66 7.39 -5.61 12.83
N TRP A 67 8.08 -6.74 12.82
CA TRP A 67 9.53 -6.79 12.94
C TRP A 67 10.12 -7.64 11.83
N VAL A 68 11.29 -7.25 11.30
CA VAL A 68 12.04 -8.01 10.31
C VAL A 68 13.22 -8.67 10.96
N ARG A 69 13.30 -9.99 10.86
CA ARG A 69 14.48 -10.76 11.25
C ARG A 69 15.32 -11.05 10.00
N ARG A 70 16.58 -10.67 10.05
CA ARG A 70 17.56 -10.92 9.00
C ARG A 70 18.91 -11.24 9.63
N GLN A 71 19.54 -12.36 9.26
CA GLN A 71 20.83 -12.78 9.80
C GLN A 71 20.90 -12.71 11.34
N GLY A 72 19.85 -13.17 12.02
CA GLY A 72 19.75 -13.13 13.48
C GLY A 72 19.36 -11.78 14.10
N THR A 73 19.46 -10.69 13.34
CA THR A 73 19.10 -9.35 13.82
C THR A 73 17.61 -9.08 13.63
N LEU A 74 16.99 -8.51 14.66
CA LEU A 74 15.59 -8.09 14.65
C LEU A 74 15.53 -6.57 14.51
N THR A 75 14.78 -6.09 13.52
CA THR A 75 14.64 -4.67 13.19
C THR A 75 13.16 -4.31 13.10
N LEU A 76 12.74 -3.21 13.72
CA LEU A 76 11.36 -2.73 13.62
C LEU A 76 11.04 -2.36 12.17
N LEU A 77 10.01 -3.00 11.60
CA LEU A 77 9.60 -2.74 10.22
C LEU A 77 8.81 -1.44 10.10
N ASP A 78 7.91 -1.21 11.06
CA ASP A 78 7.05 -0.03 11.09
C ASP A 78 6.91 0.48 12.53
N PRO A 79 7.16 1.77 12.80
CA PRO A 79 6.96 2.35 14.12
C PRO A 79 5.49 2.49 14.50
N GLU A 80 4.57 2.50 13.51
CA GLU A 80 3.14 2.61 13.76
C GLU A 80 2.56 1.26 14.15
N LEU A 81 1.73 1.27 15.20
CA LEU A 81 0.96 0.10 15.64
C LEU A 81 -0.24 -0.11 14.70
N ALA A 82 -0.61 -1.38 14.52
CA ALA A 82 -1.78 -1.73 13.72
C ALA A 82 -2.86 -2.42 14.57
N ASP A 83 -4.12 -2.27 14.16
CA ASP A 83 -5.26 -2.92 14.84
C ASP A 83 -5.46 -4.36 14.38
N TYR A 84 -4.90 -4.73 13.23
CA TYR A 84 -5.05 -6.03 12.61
C TYR A 84 -3.70 -6.63 12.22
N PRO A 85 -3.58 -7.97 12.13
CA PRO A 85 -2.43 -8.61 11.52
C PRO A 85 -2.36 -8.23 10.03
N ALA A 86 -1.20 -8.41 9.43
CA ALA A 86 -0.95 -8.03 8.05
C ALA A 86 -0.45 -9.20 7.20
N GLY A 87 -0.74 -9.14 5.89
CA GLY A 87 -0.12 -10.00 4.90
C GLY A 87 1.21 -9.39 4.40
N PHE A 88 2.19 -10.24 4.09
CA PHE A 88 3.49 -9.82 3.59
C PHE A 88 3.90 -10.58 2.34
N LEU A 89 4.45 -9.86 1.37
CA LEU A 89 5.11 -10.43 0.19
C LEU A 89 6.52 -9.85 0.05
N PHE A 90 7.41 -10.64 -0.52
CA PHE A 90 8.80 -10.26 -0.75
C PHE A 90 9.08 -10.21 -2.25
N THR A 91 9.86 -9.25 -2.73
CA THR A 91 10.42 -9.32 -4.08
C THR A 91 11.49 -10.40 -4.16
N HIS A 92 11.70 -10.98 -5.34
CA HIS A 92 12.69 -12.05 -5.55
C HIS A 92 14.11 -11.61 -5.18
N ASP A 93 14.45 -10.33 -5.40
CA ASP A 93 15.75 -9.76 -5.04
C ASP A 93 15.86 -9.41 -3.54
N ARG A 94 14.80 -9.61 -2.76
CA ARG A 94 14.72 -9.36 -1.31
C ARG A 94 15.04 -7.93 -0.88
N LYS A 95 14.93 -6.99 -1.81
CA LYS A 95 15.14 -5.57 -1.48
C LYS A 95 13.87 -4.91 -0.96
N TRP A 96 12.72 -5.53 -1.21
CA TRP A 96 11.43 -4.93 -0.88
C TRP A 96 10.49 -5.92 -0.19
N ILE A 97 9.72 -5.37 0.75
CA ILE A 97 8.60 -6.05 1.40
C ILE A 97 7.35 -5.25 1.09
N VAL A 98 6.30 -5.91 0.62
CA VAL A 98 4.95 -5.33 0.50
C VAL A 98 4.11 -5.83 1.66
N ARG A 99 3.48 -4.93 2.38
CA ARG A 99 2.53 -5.20 3.46
C ARG A 99 1.13 -4.85 2.99
N GLY A 100 0.23 -5.82 3.00
CA GLY A 100 -1.21 -5.61 2.90
C GLY A 100 -1.81 -5.47 4.28
N GLN A 101 -2.41 -4.33 4.60
CA GLN A 101 -2.93 -4.02 5.92
C GLN A 101 -4.43 -3.77 5.88
N LYS A 102 -5.20 -4.54 6.63
CA LYS A 102 -6.58 -4.21 6.94
C LYS A 102 -6.61 -2.97 7.84
N THR A 103 -7.45 -1.99 7.51
CA THR A 103 -7.58 -0.73 8.25
C THR A 103 -8.98 -0.54 8.85
N GLY A 104 -9.97 -1.30 8.35
CA GLY A 104 -11.35 -1.22 8.80
C GLY A 104 -12.21 -2.36 8.28
N SER A 105 -13.52 -2.25 8.40
CA SER A 105 -14.47 -3.21 7.85
C SER A 105 -14.56 -3.04 6.34
N GLY A 106 -13.95 -3.95 5.59
CA GLY A 106 -13.89 -3.87 4.12
C GLY A 106 -12.81 -2.94 3.59
N GLU A 107 -12.02 -2.31 4.46
CA GLU A 107 -10.95 -1.41 4.06
C GLU A 107 -9.57 -2.02 4.25
N ALA A 108 -8.68 -1.77 3.30
CA ALA A 108 -7.30 -2.19 3.35
C ALA A 108 -6.39 -1.19 2.63
N THR A 109 -5.12 -1.17 3.00
CA THR A 109 -4.11 -0.36 2.33
C THR A 109 -2.83 -1.15 2.11
N LEU A 110 -1.91 -0.57 1.33
CA LEU A 110 -0.61 -1.15 1.03
C LEU A 110 0.51 -0.25 1.52
N TYR A 111 1.52 -0.87 2.13
CA TYR A 111 2.79 -0.25 2.42
C TYR A 111 3.91 -0.99 1.72
N LEU A 112 4.89 -0.24 1.25
CA LEU A 112 6.09 -0.78 0.63
C LEU A 112 7.31 -0.39 1.48
N TYR A 113 8.15 -1.37 1.81
CA TYR A 113 9.35 -1.17 2.61
C TYR A 113 10.59 -1.53 1.79
N ARG A 114 11.49 -0.58 1.66
CA ARG A 114 12.81 -0.84 1.08
C ARG A 114 13.76 -1.26 2.19
N LEU A 115 14.30 -2.46 2.08
CA LEU A 115 15.30 -2.97 3.01
C LEU A 115 16.68 -2.37 2.70
N ALA A 116 17.43 -2.02 3.74
CA ALA A 116 18.83 -1.66 3.58
C ALA A 116 19.63 -2.85 3.03
N PRO A 117 20.59 -2.63 2.14
CA PRO A 117 21.42 -3.72 1.59
C PRO A 117 22.15 -4.51 2.67
N GLN A 118 22.63 -3.83 3.68
CA GLN A 118 23.35 -4.40 4.84
C GLN A 118 23.05 -3.58 6.11
N GLY A 119 23.25 -4.23 7.29
CA GLY A 119 23.13 -3.57 8.59
C GLY A 119 21.71 -3.50 9.14
N ASN A 120 21.58 -2.80 10.26
CA ASN A 120 20.35 -2.69 11.06
C ASN A 120 19.60 -1.40 10.80
N ALA A 121 19.83 -0.76 9.65
CA ALA A 121 19.09 0.46 9.30
C ALA A 121 17.59 0.12 9.13
N PRO A 122 16.69 0.95 9.70
CA PRO A 122 15.28 0.72 9.58
C PRO A 122 14.86 0.77 8.10
N PRO A 123 13.91 -0.08 7.68
CA PRO A 123 13.37 -0.04 6.34
C PRO A 123 12.74 1.31 6.02
N ILE A 124 12.85 1.73 4.77
CA ILE A 124 12.20 2.98 4.30
C ILE A 124 10.78 2.64 3.86
N ARG A 125 9.79 3.18 4.57
CA ARG A 125 8.36 3.00 4.29
C ARG A 125 7.87 3.93 3.20
N THR A 126 7.05 3.40 2.31
CA THR A 126 6.28 4.15 1.29
C THR A 126 4.80 3.79 1.43
N PRO A 127 3.88 4.75 1.58
CA PRO A 127 2.43 4.50 1.66
C PRO A 127 1.89 4.22 0.25
N LEU A 128 2.12 2.99 -0.24
CA LEU A 128 1.85 2.60 -1.62
C LEU A 128 0.36 2.71 -1.98
N GLY A 129 -0.53 2.38 -1.06
CA GLY A 129 -1.98 2.47 -1.26
C GLY A 129 -2.43 3.91 -1.49
N ASP A 130 -2.00 4.85 -0.64
CA ASP A 130 -2.35 6.28 -0.76
C ASP A 130 -1.80 6.87 -2.06
N LEU A 131 -0.57 6.50 -2.44
CA LEU A 131 0.03 6.94 -3.69
C LEU A 131 -0.71 6.40 -4.91
N ALA A 132 -1.18 5.14 -4.86
CA ALA A 132 -1.96 4.55 -5.94
C ALA A 132 -3.32 5.26 -6.10
N TRP A 133 -3.98 5.61 -4.99
CA TRP A 133 -5.20 6.41 -5.02
C TRP A 133 -4.95 7.83 -5.54
N ALA A 134 -3.90 8.48 -5.08
CA ALA A 134 -3.51 9.79 -5.61
C ALA A 134 -3.28 9.74 -7.13
N PHE A 135 -2.62 8.69 -7.63
CA PHE A 135 -2.44 8.46 -9.05
C PHE A 135 -3.76 8.24 -9.79
N MET A 136 -4.65 7.36 -9.31
CA MET A 136 -5.97 7.14 -9.91
C MET A 136 -6.78 8.43 -10.01
N LYS A 137 -6.77 9.27 -8.97
CA LYS A 137 -7.49 10.55 -8.93
C LYS A 137 -7.02 11.54 -10.02
N THR A 138 -5.85 11.35 -10.60
CA THR A 138 -5.39 12.12 -11.77
C THR A 138 -5.93 11.61 -13.10
N ARG A 139 -6.49 10.39 -13.15
CA ARG A 139 -6.88 9.72 -14.39
C ARG A 139 -8.26 10.19 -14.89
N PRO A 140 -8.50 10.11 -16.22
CA PRO A 140 -9.81 10.40 -16.80
C PRO A 140 -10.93 9.52 -16.21
N ASP A 141 -10.62 8.28 -15.83
CA ASP A 141 -11.59 7.34 -15.26
C ASP A 141 -12.20 7.87 -13.97
N TRP A 142 -11.39 8.50 -13.09
CA TRP A 142 -11.88 9.11 -11.86
C TRP A 142 -12.93 10.19 -12.10
N ARG A 143 -12.86 10.92 -13.22
CA ARG A 143 -13.81 11.98 -13.57
C ARG A 143 -15.21 11.46 -13.86
N LYS A 144 -15.36 10.16 -14.13
CA LYS A 144 -16.65 9.50 -14.36
C LYS A 144 -17.41 9.26 -13.05
N ILE A 145 -16.72 9.29 -11.91
CA ILE A 145 -17.30 9.08 -10.60
C ILE A 145 -17.92 10.39 -10.11
N ALA A 146 -19.18 10.33 -9.66
CA ALA A 146 -19.81 11.49 -9.05
C ALA A 146 -19.00 11.96 -7.84
N LYS A 147 -18.80 13.28 -7.72
CA LYS A 147 -18.11 13.88 -6.57
C LYS A 147 -18.98 13.64 -5.32
N LYS A 148 -18.57 12.67 -4.51
CA LYS A 148 -19.15 12.45 -3.17
C LYS A 148 -18.14 12.79 -2.11
N PRO A 149 -18.59 13.22 -0.93
CA PRO A 149 -17.69 13.64 0.14
C PRO A 149 -16.88 12.48 0.73
N GLU A 150 -17.39 11.25 0.73
CA GLU A 150 -16.78 10.13 1.43
C GLU A 150 -16.83 8.85 0.59
N TYR A 151 -15.66 8.27 0.39
CA TYR A 151 -15.47 6.93 -0.19
C TYR A 151 -14.65 6.09 0.77
N HIS A 152 -15.06 4.85 0.96
CA HIS A 152 -14.27 3.82 1.64
C HIS A 152 -13.25 3.28 0.62
N GLU A 153 -12.05 3.84 0.65
CA GLU A 153 -10.98 3.53 -0.31
C GLU A 153 -10.17 2.34 0.18
N SER A 154 -10.00 1.33 -0.66
CA SER A 154 -9.15 0.18 -0.39
C SER A 154 -8.12 -0.02 -1.51
N ALA A 155 -6.91 -0.43 -1.12
CA ALA A 155 -5.86 -0.82 -2.04
C ALA A 155 -5.37 -2.23 -1.68
N GLY A 156 -5.25 -3.08 -2.70
CA GLY A 156 -4.75 -4.44 -2.59
C GLY A 156 -3.70 -4.76 -3.65
N LEU A 157 -3.03 -5.87 -3.48
CA LEU A 157 -2.20 -6.45 -4.51
C LEU A 157 -3.09 -7.18 -5.52
N LEU A 158 -2.72 -7.12 -6.78
CA LEU A 158 -3.34 -7.94 -7.79
C LEU A 158 -2.79 -9.36 -7.64
N GLU A 159 -3.50 -10.18 -6.87
CA GLU A 159 -3.15 -11.58 -6.60
C GLU A 159 -3.76 -12.53 -7.64
N GLY A 160 -3.20 -13.74 -7.73
CA GLY A 160 -3.80 -14.88 -8.43
C GLY A 160 -3.81 -14.81 -9.95
N LEU A 161 -3.16 -13.82 -10.56
CA LEU A 161 -3.13 -13.65 -12.01
C LEU A 161 -1.72 -13.86 -12.56
N GLU A 162 -1.09 -15.00 -12.26
CA GLU A 162 0.20 -15.37 -12.85
C GLU A 162 0.22 -15.24 -14.38
N GLU A 163 -0.89 -15.56 -15.03
CA GLU A 163 -1.04 -15.39 -16.46
C GLU A 163 -0.95 -13.92 -16.90
N ASN A 164 -1.55 -13.00 -16.13
CA ASN A 164 -1.46 -11.57 -16.42
C ASN A 164 -0.05 -11.03 -16.15
N TYR A 165 0.63 -11.53 -15.13
CA TYR A 165 2.02 -11.16 -14.87
C TYR A 165 2.94 -11.67 -15.98
N ARG A 166 2.77 -12.91 -16.43
CA ARG A 166 3.52 -13.46 -17.57
C ARG A 166 3.30 -12.67 -18.85
N SER A 167 2.06 -12.29 -19.15
CA SER A 167 1.73 -11.50 -20.35
C SER A 167 2.34 -10.09 -20.31
N LEU A 168 2.62 -9.56 -19.12
CA LEU A 168 3.36 -8.31 -18.92
C LEU A 168 4.88 -8.51 -18.95
N GLY A 169 5.36 -9.75 -19.12
CA GLY A 169 6.77 -10.07 -18.99
C GLY A 169 7.32 -9.85 -17.57
N VAL A 170 6.47 -10.01 -16.58
CA VAL A 170 6.80 -9.74 -15.17
C VAL A 170 6.54 -10.99 -14.36
N ASP A 171 7.60 -11.56 -13.75
CA ASP A 171 7.43 -12.60 -12.74
C ASP A 171 6.96 -11.97 -11.43
N TRP A 172 5.95 -12.53 -10.81
CA TRP A 172 5.48 -12.08 -9.52
C TRP A 172 6.05 -12.93 -8.37
N PRO A 173 6.48 -12.28 -7.28
CA PRO A 173 6.69 -10.86 -7.07
C PRO A 173 7.91 -10.35 -7.85
N ALA A 174 7.66 -9.40 -8.76
CA ALA A 174 8.70 -8.89 -9.63
C ALA A 174 9.76 -8.07 -8.88
N ASN A 175 11.00 -8.08 -9.40
CA ASN A 175 12.07 -7.22 -8.88
C ASN A 175 11.93 -5.75 -9.30
N ARG A 176 10.98 -5.44 -10.17
CA ARG A 176 10.79 -4.10 -10.70
C ARG A 176 9.39 -3.56 -10.51
N TYR A 177 8.37 -4.38 -10.64
CA TYR A 177 6.99 -3.91 -10.66
C TYR A 177 6.14 -4.51 -9.56
N ILE A 178 5.28 -3.67 -8.98
CA ILE A 178 4.20 -4.07 -8.08
C ILE A 178 2.88 -3.76 -8.79
N LEU A 179 2.00 -4.76 -8.91
CA LEU A 179 0.67 -4.56 -9.47
C LEU A 179 -0.31 -4.30 -8.34
N VAL A 180 -1.05 -3.20 -8.46
CA VAL A 180 -1.98 -2.72 -7.44
C VAL A 180 -3.39 -2.72 -8.01
N THR A 181 -4.35 -3.13 -7.20
CA THR A 181 -5.77 -3.05 -7.47
C THR A 181 -6.45 -2.13 -6.46
N LEU A 182 -7.39 -1.30 -6.92
CA LEU A 182 -8.09 -0.32 -6.12
C LEU A 182 -9.59 -0.61 -6.10
N TYR A 183 -10.20 -0.46 -4.93
CA TYR A 183 -11.63 -0.61 -4.70
C TYR A 183 -12.14 0.61 -3.94
N ALA A 184 -13.31 1.10 -4.29
CA ALA A 184 -13.98 2.12 -3.49
C ALA A 184 -15.47 1.87 -3.45
N ASP A 185 -16.03 1.98 -2.25
CA ASP A 185 -17.44 1.92 -1.98
C ASP A 185 -17.95 3.28 -1.50
N ALA A 186 -19.16 3.64 -1.87
CA ALA A 186 -19.83 4.84 -1.41
C ALA A 186 -21.04 4.49 -0.56
N ASP A 187 -21.25 5.22 0.53
CA ASP A 187 -22.46 5.10 1.32
C ASP A 187 -23.69 5.61 0.56
N VAL A 188 -24.75 4.81 0.55
CA VAL A 188 -26.03 5.19 -0.04
C VAL A 188 -26.96 5.69 1.06
N LYS A 189 -27.32 6.98 1.00
CA LYS A 189 -28.26 7.57 1.95
C LYS A 189 -29.63 6.87 1.87
N GLY A 190 -30.18 6.51 3.02
CA GLY A 190 -31.56 6.01 3.18
C GLY A 190 -31.76 4.50 3.04
N ARG A 191 -30.69 3.71 2.85
CA ARG A 191 -30.76 2.24 2.88
C ARG A 191 -29.73 1.70 3.86
N LYS A 192 -30.16 0.92 4.82
CA LYS A 192 -29.27 0.18 5.73
C LYS A 192 -28.97 -1.22 5.17
N PRO A 193 -27.74 -1.70 5.26
CA PRO A 193 -26.47 -1.06 4.99
C PRO A 193 -26.16 -1.25 3.50
N MET A 194 -26.16 -0.21 2.70
CA MET A 194 -25.81 -0.35 1.30
C MET A 194 -24.65 0.58 0.95
N GLN A 195 -23.49 -0.01 0.92
CA GLN A 195 -22.37 0.50 0.17
C GLN A 195 -22.58 0.13 -1.30
N THR A 196 -22.40 1.06 -2.19
CA THR A 196 -22.38 0.81 -3.63
C THR A 196 -20.96 0.91 -4.11
N SER A 197 -20.46 -0.15 -4.72
CA SER A 197 -19.12 -0.13 -5.30
C SER A 197 -19.08 0.87 -6.45
N VAL A 198 -18.16 1.83 -6.37
CA VAL A 198 -17.94 2.86 -7.39
C VAL A 198 -16.63 2.64 -8.14
N VAL A 199 -15.68 1.95 -7.51
CA VAL A 199 -14.46 1.45 -8.14
C VAL A 199 -14.33 -0.03 -7.80
N HIS A 200 -14.32 -0.88 -8.81
CA HIS A 200 -14.30 -2.33 -8.63
C HIS A 200 -13.06 -2.95 -9.27
N GLY A 201 -11.97 -2.92 -8.53
CA GLY A 201 -10.73 -3.57 -8.94
C GLY A 201 -9.98 -2.81 -10.04
N TRP A 202 -9.97 -1.47 -10.03
CA TRP A 202 -9.16 -0.70 -10.97
C TRP A 202 -7.67 -1.00 -10.77
N ARG A 203 -6.91 -1.20 -11.87
CA ARG A 203 -5.57 -1.76 -11.85
C ARG A 203 -4.53 -0.75 -12.31
N CYS A 204 -3.39 -0.71 -11.60
CA CYS A 204 -2.21 0.04 -12.01
C CYS A 204 -0.93 -0.71 -11.65
N ARG A 205 0.19 -0.20 -12.15
CA ARG A 205 1.51 -0.75 -11.92
C ARG A 205 2.41 0.30 -11.29
N TYR A 206 3.13 -0.08 -10.25
CA TYR A 206 4.17 0.75 -9.62
C TYR A 206 5.55 0.24 -10.01
N ASP A 207 6.40 1.10 -10.54
CA ASP A 207 7.77 0.79 -10.91
C ASP A 207 8.71 1.10 -9.73
N LEU A 208 9.29 0.07 -9.14
CA LEU A 208 10.21 0.15 -7.99
C LEU A 208 11.50 0.92 -8.29
N GLN A 209 11.91 1.00 -9.57
CA GLN A 209 13.12 1.72 -9.98
C GLN A 209 12.87 3.21 -10.10
N THR A 210 11.73 3.60 -10.68
CA THR A 210 11.42 5.01 -10.94
C THR A 210 10.54 5.66 -9.88
N GLY A 211 9.88 4.85 -9.03
CA GLY A 211 8.92 5.33 -8.03
C GLY A 211 7.64 5.91 -8.65
N LYS A 212 7.27 5.48 -9.86
CA LYS A 212 6.13 6.02 -10.59
C LYS A 212 5.08 4.95 -10.87
N PHE A 213 3.82 5.40 -10.95
CA PHE A 213 2.72 4.59 -11.42
C PHE A 213 2.49 4.76 -12.91
N ASP A 214 2.06 3.67 -13.56
CA ASP A 214 1.51 3.67 -14.91
C ASP A 214 0.33 2.68 -15.01
N VAL A 215 -0.38 2.74 -16.14
CA VAL A 215 -1.43 1.78 -16.49
C VAL A 215 -1.01 1.07 -17.77
N PRO A 216 -0.53 -0.16 -17.70
CA PRO A 216 -0.23 -0.98 -18.87
C PRO A 216 -1.45 -1.13 -19.78
N ALA A 217 -1.24 -1.20 -21.09
CA ALA A 217 -2.32 -1.35 -22.07
C ALA A 217 -3.22 -2.58 -21.78
N LEU A 218 -2.65 -3.65 -21.24
CA LEU A 218 -3.37 -4.85 -20.81
C LEU A 218 -4.50 -4.56 -19.80
N PHE A 219 -4.37 -3.49 -18.99
CA PHE A 219 -5.39 -3.14 -18.01
C PHE A 219 -6.49 -2.23 -18.57
N SER A 220 -6.35 -1.72 -19.79
CA SER A 220 -7.25 -0.69 -20.33
C SER A 220 -8.71 -1.14 -20.38
N ASP A 221 -8.98 -2.33 -20.93
CA ASP A 221 -10.35 -2.85 -21.06
C ASP A 221 -10.97 -3.19 -19.71
N HIS A 222 -10.16 -3.72 -18.80
CA HIS A 222 -10.60 -3.99 -17.43
C HIS A 222 -10.92 -2.69 -16.70
N ASN A 223 -10.03 -1.71 -16.75
CA ASN A 223 -10.18 -0.44 -16.06
C ASN A 223 -11.35 0.39 -16.60
N ALA A 224 -11.65 0.28 -17.90
CA ALA A 224 -12.82 0.93 -18.50
C ALA A 224 -14.14 0.45 -17.87
N LYS A 225 -14.20 -0.78 -17.38
CA LYS A 225 -15.34 -1.41 -16.71
C LYS A 225 -15.27 -1.32 -15.18
N ALA A 226 -14.08 -1.08 -14.63
CA ALA A 226 -13.85 -1.05 -13.19
C ALA A 226 -14.42 0.20 -12.49
N VAL A 227 -14.73 1.24 -13.24
CA VAL A 227 -15.38 2.45 -12.73
C VAL A 227 -16.83 2.42 -13.15
N VAL A 228 -17.73 2.37 -12.17
CA VAL A 228 -19.17 2.37 -12.42
C VAL A 228 -19.66 3.82 -12.45
N PRO A 229 -20.01 4.37 -13.63
CA PRO A 229 -20.64 5.69 -13.71
C PRO A 229 -22.00 5.60 -13.04
N LYS A 230 -22.30 6.52 -12.13
CA LYS A 230 -23.64 6.57 -11.55
C LYS A 230 -24.65 7.08 -12.55
N SER A 231 -25.76 6.37 -12.67
CA SER A 231 -26.99 6.92 -13.20
C SER A 231 -27.50 8.05 -12.28
N PRO A 232 -28.03 9.15 -12.82
CA PRO A 232 -28.52 10.28 -12.00
C PRO A 232 -29.55 9.94 -10.92
N GLY A 233 -30.13 8.73 -10.96
CA GLY A 233 -31.11 8.24 -9.99
C GLY A 233 -30.56 7.35 -8.87
N ASP A 234 -29.28 7.04 -8.88
CA ASP A 234 -28.67 6.08 -7.91
C ASP A 234 -27.97 6.77 -6.72
N LEU A 235 -28.17 8.08 -6.56
CA LEU A 235 -27.56 8.89 -5.51
C LEU A 235 -28.57 9.44 -4.51
#